data_9e7da19c494a8ddc01decb9688792d53
#
_entry.id   9e7da19c494a8ddc01decb9688792d53
#
_cell.length_a   1.000
_cell.length_b   1.000
_cell.length_c   1.000
_cell.angle_alpha   90.00
_cell.angle_beta   90.00
_cell.angle_gamma   90.00
#
_symmetry.space_group_name_H-M   'P 1'
#
loop_
_entity.id
_entity.type
_entity.pdbx_description
1 polymer ?
#
loop_
_entity_poly.entity_id
_entity_poly.type
_entity_poly.pdbx_seq_one_letter_code
_entity_poly.pdbx_strand_id
1 'polypeptide(L)'
;MKDEAAALAPFVGGQRGGVERLPFRRFDLGGGYEVWVGRNARQNDALTFRHARKHDLWMHARGVPGSHAVLRLPNRDAEPPPPLLHRAAAIAAYFSKAQGSSLVPVMVAPRKHVRKPKGAAPGAVVVEREAVVLVEPALPAETG
;
A
#
# COMPACT_ATOMS: atom_id res chain seq x y z
N MET A 1 0.33 -13.01 -15.76
CA MET A 1 -0.32 -12.46 -15.40
C MET A 1 -0.33 -12.07 -15.00
N LYS A 2 0.21 -12.55 -14.93
CA LYS A 2 -0.09 -12.10 -14.40
C LYS A 2 0.07 -11.90 -13.78
N ASP A 3 0.65 -12.28 -13.68
CA ASP A 3 0.47 -11.91 -12.92
C ASP A 3 0.75 -12.03 -12.30
N GLU A 4 1.27 -12.27 -12.26
CA GLU A 4 1.21 -12.07 -11.62
C GLU A 4 1.40 -12.23 -11.12
N ALA A 5 1.78 -12.69 -11.26
CA ALA A 5 1.64 -12.55 -10.75
C ALA A 5 1.95 -12.69 -10.34
N ALA A 6 2.38 -13.01 -10.38
CA ALA A 6 2.25 -12.87 -9.99
C ALA A 6 2.48 -12.96 -9.40
N ALA A 7 2.95 -13.25 -9.40
CA ALA A 7 2.78 -13.10 -8.87
C ALA A 7 2.86 -13.40 -8.23
N LEU A 8 3.30 -13.72 -8.20
CA LEU A 8 2.94 -13.84 -7.63
C LEU A 8 3.04 -14.44 -7.53
N ALA A 9 3.45 -14.94 -7.47
CA ALA A 9 3.06 -15.11 -7.34
C ALA A 9 3.19 -15.61 -7.00
N PRO A 10 3.36 -16.28 -6.82
CA PRO A 10 3.01 -16.52 -6.52
C PRO A 10 2.77 -17.02 -6.30
N PHE A 11 2.72 -17.84 -6.30
CA PHE A 11 1.85 -18.21 -5.91
C PHE A 11 1.47 -18.86 -6.43
N VAL A 12 1.53 -19.58 -6.53
CA VAL A 12 0.58 -20.03 -6.86
C VAL A 12 0.26 -20.69 -7.10
N GLY A 13 0.11 -21.44 -7.37
CA GLY A 13 -0.38 -22.02 -7.72
C GLY A 13 -1.21 -22.56 -8.08
N GLY A 14 -1.61 -23.05 -8.07
CA GLY A 14 -2.59 -23.31 -8.51
C GLY A 14 -3.30 -23.49 -8.70
N GLN A 15 -3.59 -23.51 -8.87
CA GLN A 15 -4.54 -23.33 -9.12
C GLN A 15 -5.10 -23.28 -9.48
N ARG A 16 -5.30 -23.81 -9.85
CA ARG A 16 -6.16 -23.39 -10.23
C ARG A 16 -6.62 -23.09 -10.48
N GLY A 17 -6.34 -24.24 -11.14
CA GLY A 17 -6.60 -23.03 -11.78
C GLY A 17 -7.17 -21.86 -11.17
N GLY A 18 -7.32 -21.80 -10.09
CA GLY A 18 -7.78 -20.57 -9.52
C GLY A 18 -6.70 -19.51 -9.47
N VAL A 19 -7.11 -18.27 -9.59
CA VAL A 19 -6.23 -17.16 -9.32
C VAL A 19 -6.02 -17.08 -7.82
N GLU A 20 -4.77 -17.07 -7.39
CA GLU A 20 -4.46 -16.93 -5.99
C GLU A 20 -4.90 -15.57 -5.49
N ARG A 21 -5.70 -15.54 -4.46
CA ARG A 21 -6.19 -14.29 -3.90
C ARG A 21 -5.24 -13.85 -2.80
N LEU A 22 -4.73 -12.63 -2.94
CA LEU A 22 -3.91 -12.04 -1.89
C LEU A 22 -4.81 -11.68 -0.71
N PRO A 23 -4.29 -11.76 0.52
CA PRO A 23 -5.08 -11.43 1.70
C PRO A 23 -5.37 -9.94 1.85
N PHE A 24 -4.68 -9.10 1.09
CA PHE A 24 -4.78 -7.65 1.19
C PHE A 24 -5.93 -7.12 0.34
N ARG A 25 -6.46 -5.95 0.71
CA ARG A 25 -7.33 -5.22 -0.20
C ARG A 25 -6.51 -4.70 -1.36
N ARG A 26 -7.08 -4.69 -2.55
CA ARG A 26 -6.38 -4.25 -3.75
C ARG A 26 -7.24 -3.26 -4.52
N PHE A 27 -6.62 -2.19 -4.97
CA PHE A 27 -7.28 -1.15 -5.77
C PHE A 27 -6.42 -0.87 -6.99
N ASP A 28 -7.01 -1.01 -8.17
CA ASP A 28 -6.33 -0.77 -9.44
C ASP A 28 -6.50 0.70 -9.80
N LEU A 29 -5.39 1.43 -9.94
CA LEU A 29 -5.41 2.84 -10.31
C LEU A 29 -5.11 3.08 -11.78
N GLY A 30 -4.96 2.00 -12.57
CA GLY A 30 -4.63 2.13 -13.99
C GLY A 30 -3.13 2.26 -14.21
N GLY A 31 -2.71 2.08 -15.45
CA GLY A 31 -1.32 2.26 -15.84
C GLY A 31 -0.33 1.30 -15.18
N GLY A 32 -0.82 0.20 -14.60
CA GLY A 32 0.03 -0.75 -13.89
C GLY A 32 0.25 -0.38 -12.43
N TYR A 33 -0.41 0.65 -11.93
CA TYR A 33 -0.34 1.05 -10.52
C TYR A 33 -1.48 0.41 -9.74
N GLU A 34 -1.15 -0.17 -8.58
CA GLU A 34 -2.15 -0.72 -7.67
C GLU A 34 -1.82 -0.26 -6.26
N VAL A 35 -2.87 -0.10 -5.44
CA VAL A 35 -2.69 0.13 -4.01
C VAL A 35 -3.14 -1.12 -3.28
N TRP A 36 -2.27 -1.64 -2.43
CA TRP A 36 -2.56 -2.78 -1.57
C TRP A 36 -2.63 -2.30 -0.14
N VAL A 37 -3.63 -2.76 0.61
CA VAL A 37 -3.88 -2.29 1.98
C VAL A 37 -4.00 -3.49 2.90
N GLY A 38 -3.24 -3.50 3.99
CA GLY A 38 -3.33 -4.55 4.99
C GLY A 38 -4.60 -4.43 5.82
N ARG A 39 -5.14 -5.56 6.25
CA ARG A 39 -6.40 -5.60 7.01
C ARG A 39 -6.19 -5.61 8.52
N ASN A 40 -4.98 -5.94 8.96
CA ASN A 40 -4.65 -6.00 10.38
C ASN A 40 -3.13 -5.87 10.53
N ALA A 41 -2.66 -5.85 11.78
CA ALA A 41 -1.23 -5.60 12.05
C ALA A 41 -0.32 -6.65 11.41
N ARG A 42 -0.69 -7.93 11.43
CA ARG A 42 0.12 -8.97 10.82
C ARG A 42 0.17 -8.83 9.31
N GLN A 43 -0.97 -8.50 8.68
CA GLN A 43 -0.99 -8.27 7.24
C GLN A 43 -0.20 -7.02 6.87
N ASN A 44 -0.23 -5.98 7.72
CA ASN A 44 0.59 -4.80 7.49
C ASN A 44 2.07 -5.17 7.39
N ASP A 45 2.55 -5.99 8.32
CA ASP A 45 3.93 -6.45 8.28
C ASP A 45 4.21 -7.29 7.03
N ALA A 46 3.33 -8.25 6.73
CA ALA A 46 3.51 -9.11 5.56
C ALA A 46 3.51 -8.28 4.28
N LEU A 47 2.58 -7.35 4.15
CA LEU A 47 2.51 -6.48 2.98
C LEU A 47 3.81 -5.69 2.81
N THR A 48 4.25 -5.04 3.87
CA THR A 48 5.41 -4.15 3.81
C THR A 48 6.71 -4.91 3.63
N PHE A 49 6.90 -6.02 4.35
CA PHE A 49 8.21 -6.67 4.41
C PHE A 49 8.33 -7.93 3.56
N ARG A 50 7.24 -8.49 3.05
CA ARG A 50 7.28 -9.70 2.24
C ARG A 50 6.76 -9.51 0.83
N HIS A 51 5.86 -8.56 0.60
CA HIS A 51 5.22 -8.40 -0.71
C HIS A 51 5.62 -7.13 -1.43
N ALA A 52 5.79 -6.01 -0.73
CA ALA A 52 6.19 -4.77 -1.36
C ALA A 52 7.62 -4.87 -1.88
N ARG A 53 7.85 -4.31 -3.06
CA ARG A 53 9.20 -4.19 -3.61
C ARG A 53 9.86 -2.95 -3.01
N LYS A 54 11.19 -2.94 -2.99
CA LYS A 54 11.92 -1.86 -2.31
C LYS A 54 11.64 -0.47 -2.89
N HIS A 55 11.24 -0.38 -4.15
CA HIS A 55 10.92 0.91 -4.78
C HIS A 55 9.45 1.27 -4.71
N ASP A 56 8.58 0.35 -4.28
CA ASP A 56 7.17 0.66 -4.07
C ASP A 56 7.04 1.72 -2.97
N LEU A 57 5.96 2.47 -2.98
CA LEU A 57 5.77 3.54 -2.01
C LEU A 57 4.90 3.06 -0.86
N TRP A 58 5.47 3.05 0.33
CA TRP A 58 4.76 2.76 1.56
C TRP A 58 4.04 4.02 2.04
N MET A 59 2.80 3.86 2.52
CA MET A 59 1.98 4.97 2.94
C MET A 59 1.25 4.66 4.24
N HIS A 60 1.04 5.68 5.05
CA HIS A 60 0.32 5.55 6.32
C HIS A 60 -0.16 6.92 6.78
N ALA A 61 -1.40 7.02 7.25
CA ALA A 61 -1.88 8.27 7.82
C ALA A 61 -1.01 8.65 9.02
N ARG A 62 -0.59 9.91 9.06
CA ARG A 62 0.36 10.38 10.07
C ARG A 62 -0.36 10.66 11.38
N GLY A 63 0.22 10.17 12.48
CA GLY A 63 -0.25 10.54 13.81
C GLY A 63 -1.51 9.84 14.28
N VAL A 64 -2.06 8.92 13.52
CA VAL A 64 -3.25 8.14 13.91
C VAL A 64 -3.05 6.68 13.55
N PRO A 65 -3.74 5.77 14.23
CA PRO A 65 -3.72 4.37 13.83
C PRO A 65 -4.32 4.19 12.44
N GLY A 66 -3.76 3.27 11.68
CA GLY A 66 -4.26 2.97 10.34
C GLY A 66 -3.56 1.79 9.73
N SER A 67 -4.06 1.37 8.58
CA SER A 67 -3.44 0.31 7.81
C SER A 67 -2.19 0.79 7.10
N HIS A 68 -1.23 -0.11 6.92
CA HIS A 68 -0.17 0.12 5.94
C HIS A 68 -0.79 0.02 4.55
N ALA A 69 -0.44 0.92 3.68
CA ALA A 69 -0.82 0.86 2.28
C ALA A 69 0.45 0.94 1.44
N VAL A 70 0.45 0.26 0.31
CA VAL A 70 1.60 0.25 -0.59
C VAL A 70 1.11 0.57 -1.99
N LEU A 71 1.69 1.60 -2.58
CA LEU A 71 1.48 1.90 -4.00
C LEU A 71 2.49 1.06 -4.78
N ARG A 72 1.97 0.04 -5.49
CA ARG A 72 2.78 -0.84 -6.31
C ARG A 72 3.05 -0.15 -7.64
N LEU A 73 4.32 -0.04 -7.97
CA LEU A 73 4.74 0.61 -9.21
C LEU A 73 4.81 -0.42 -10.33
N PRO A 74 4.51 -0.04 -11.58
CA PRO A 74 4.63 -0.98 -12.71
C PRO A 74 6.07 -1.42 -12.94
N ASN A 75 7.04 -0.58 -12.60
CA ASN A 75 8.46 -0.93 -12.66
C ASN A 75 9.20 -0.02 -11.69
N ARG A 76 10.49 -0.33 -11.44
CA ARG A 76 11.25 0.37 -10.42
C ARG A 76 11.56 1.83 -10.76
N ASP A 77 11.49 2.19 -12.04
CA ASP A 77 11.80 3.55 -12.48
C ASP A 77 10.55 4.40 -12.64
N ALA A 78 9.37 3.83 -12.42
CA ALA A 78 8.13 4.57 -12.57
C ALA A 78 8.02 5.66 -11.51
N GLU A 79 7.55 6.82 -11.94
CA GLU A 79 7.27 7.93 -11.03
C GLU A 79 5.78 8.23 -11.13
N PRO A 80 5.02 7.94 -10.07
CA PRO A 80 3.59 8.18 -10.16
C PRO A 80 3.28 9.66 -10.36
N PRO A 81 2.40 9.99 -11.29
CA PRO A 81 1.97 11.39 -11.44
C PRO A 81 1.35 11.89 -10.14
N PRO A 82 1.51 13.18 -9.81
CA PRO A 82 0.94 13.70 -8.57
C PRO A 82 -0.54 13.39 -8.36
N PRO A 83 -1.43 13.49 -9.35
CA PRO A 83 -2.84 13.12 -9.11
C PRO A 83 -3.02 11.67 -8.71
N LEU A 84 -2.23 10.75 -9.29
CA LEU A 84 -2.30 9.34 -8.94
C LEU A 84 -1.78 9.11 -7.53
N LEU A 85 -0.69 9.77 -7.16
CA LEU A 85 -0.15 9.67 -5.80
C LEU A 85 -1.18 10.18 -4.79
N HIS A 86 -1.87 11.27 -5.08
CA HIS A 86 -2.92 11.79 -4.21
C HIS A 86 -4.05 10.79 -4.04
N ARG A 87 -4.48 10.14 -5.12
CA ARG A 87 -5.51 9.11 -5.04
C ARG A 87 -5.06 7.92 -4.18
N ALA A 88 -3.80 7.53 -4.34
CA ALA A 88 -3.25 6.43 -3.54
C ALA A 88 -3.21 6.81 -2.05
N ALA A 89 -2.74 8.02 -1.73
CA ALA A 89 -2.69 8.49 -0.35
C ALA A 89 -4.08 8.63 0.25
N ALA A 90 -5.07 9.03 -0.55
CA ALA A 90 -6.46 9.12 -0.09
C ALA A 90 -6.99 7.76 0.36
N ILE A 91 -6.57 6.68 -0.31
CA ILE A 91 -6.95 5.32 0.10
C ILE A 91 -6.34 5.00 1.47
N ALA A 92 -5.06 5.33 1.69
CA ALA A 92 -4.42 5.09 2.97
C ALA A 92 -5.15 5.86 4.09
N ALA A 93 -5.54 7.11 3.83
CA ALA A 93 -6.29 7.90 4.79
C ALA A 93 -7.66 7.30 5.07
N TYR A 94 -8.30 6.73 4.06
CA TYR A 94 -9.60 6.10 4.22
C TYR A 94 -9.55 4.92 5.19
N PHE A 95 -8.46 4.16 5.17
CA PHE A 95 -8.28 3.01 6.06
C PHE A 95 -7.51 3.39 7.33
N SER A 96 -7.83 4.55 7.89
CA SER A 96 -7.23 5.03 9.13
C SER A 96 -8.31 5.57 10.07
N LYS A 97 -7.91 5.85 11.30
CA LYS A 97 -8.82 6.48 12.27
C LYS A 97 -9.20 7.90 11.88
N ALA A 98 -8.53 8.49 10.89
CA ALA A 98 -8.86 9.82 10.39
C ALA A 98 -9.81 9.78 9.19
N GLN A 99 -10.46 8.65 8.92
CA GLN A 99 -11.35 8.48 7.77
C GLN A 99 -12.40 9.58 7.63
N GLY A 100 -12.92 10.08 8.75
CA GLY A 100 -13.96 11.11 8.73
C GLY A 100 -13.44 12.54 8.63
N SER A 101 -12.13 12.73 8.61
CA SER A 101 -11.56 14.08 8.53
C SER A 101 -11.56 14.58 7.09
N SER A 102 -11.60 15.90 6.92
CA SER A 102 -11.61 16.49 5.59
C SER A 102 -10.20 16.61 5.01
N LEU A 103 -9.16 16.58 5.84
CA LEU A 103 -7.79 16.72 5.36
C LEU A 103 -6.88 15.90 6.28
N VAL A 104 -6.16 14.95 5.71
CA VAL A 104 -5.35 14.02 6.48
C VAL A 104 -3.93 14.03 5.91
N PRO A 105 -2.91 14.24 6.77
CA PRO A 105 -1.53 14.08 6.33
C PRO A 105 -1.22 12.59 6.21
N VAL A 106 -0.69 12.18 5.08
CA VAL A 106 -0.31 10.80 4.82
C VAL A 106 1.19 10.76 4.57
N MET A 107 1.90 9.92 5.33
CA MET A 107 3.32 9.69 5.10
C MET A 107 3.50 8.82 3.87
N VAL A 108 4.47 9.17 3.03
CA VAL A 108 4.82 8.41 1.83
C VAL A 108 6.33 8.26 1.79
N ALA A 109 6.81 7.04 1.68
CA ALA A 109 8.24 6.78 1.60
C ALA A 109 8.51 5.53 0.76
N PRO A 110 9.62 5.46 0.04
CA PRO A 110 9.99 4.21 -0.60
C PRO A 110 10.07 3.10 0.45
N ARG A 111 9.61 1.90 0.07
CA ARG A 111 9.60 0.76 0.98
C ARG A 111 11.00 0.51 1.59
N LYS A 112 12.05 0.75 0.83
CA LYS A 112 13.42 0.53 1.31
C LYS A 112 13.79 1.41 2.50
N HIS A 113 13.05 2.49 2.76
CA HIS A 113 13.27 3.37 3.90
C HIS A 113 12.38 3.04 5.10
N VAL A 114 11.65 1.93 5.04
CA VAL A 114 10.81 1.46 6.14
C VAL A 114 11.48 0.23 6.73
N ARG A 115 11.72 0.27 8.05
CA ARG A 115 12.35 -0.87 8.69
C ARG A 115 11.62 -1.29 9.95
N LYS A 116 11.81 -2.55 10.30
CA LYS A 116 11.19 -3.17 11.47
C LYS A 116 12.26 -3.27 12.56
N PRO A 117 12.19 -2.44 13.61
CA PRO A 117 13.15 -2.59 14.71
C PRO A 117 12.99 -3.95 15.37
N LYS A 118 14.10 -4.50 15.86
CA LYS A 118 14.09 -5.77 16.55
C LYS A 118 13.15 -5.70 17.76
N GLY A 119 12.25 -6.67 17.87
CA GLY A 119 11.30 -6.72 18.98
C GLY A 119 10.10 -5.81 18.81
N ALA A 120 9.98 -5.09 17.70
CA ALA A 120 8.81 -4.22 17.51
C ALA A 120 7.55 -5.06 17.31
N ALA A 121 6.44 -4.56 17.80
CA ALA A 121 5.14 -5.22 17.67
C ALA A 121 4.71 -5.31 16.23
N PRO A 122 3.81 -6.24 15.87
CA PRO A 122 3.27 -6.29 14.52
C PRO A 122 2.69 -4.93 14.13
N GLY A 123 3.00 -4.50 12.92
CA GLY A 123 2.55 -3.21 12.39
C GLY A 123 3.42 -2.02 12.76
N ALA A 124 4.25 -2.13 13.80
CA ALA A 124 5.09 -1.02 14.23
C ALA A 124 6.36 -0.97 13.38
N VAL A 125 6.67 0.20 12.83
CA VAL A 125 7.82 0.39 11.96
C VAL A 125 8.48 1.73 12.23
N VAL A 126 9.70 1.89 11.73
CA VAL A 126 10.39 3.17 11.69
C VAL A 126 10.53 3.56 10.24
N VAL A 127 10.16 4.79 9.92
CA VAL A 127 10.18 5.31 8.56
C VAL A 127 11.20 6.43 8.49
N GLU A 128 12.03 6.40 7.45
CA GLU A 128 13.03 7.44 7.22
C GLU A 128 12.73 8.12 5.89
N ARG A 129 13.04 9.41 5.81
CA ARG A 129 12.91 10.19 4.58
C ARG A 129 11.51 10.16 4.01
N GLU A 130 10.50 10.25 4.88
CA GLU A 130 9.13 10.31 4.40
C GLU A 130 8.81 11.72 3.87
N ALA A 131 7.97 11.75 2.85
CA ALA A 131 7.24 12.94 2.45
C ALA A 131 5.85 12.89 3.07
N VAL A 132 5.16 14.02 3.10
CA VAL A 132 3.79 14.09 3.61
C VAL A 132 2.91 14.67 2.52
N VAL A 133 1.81 13.97 2.24
CA VAL A 133 0.82 14.38 1.26
C VAL A 133 -0.49 14.63 1.99
N LEU A 134 -1.09 15.79 1.78
CA LEU A 134 -2.37 16.14 2.41
C LEU A 134 -3.51 15.74 1.48
N VAL A 135 -4.43 14.91 1.98
CA VAL A 135 -5.50 14.37 1.15
C VAL A 135 -6.82 14.33 1.91
N GLU A 136 -7.91 14.30 1.17
CA GLU A 136 -9.21 13.95 1.71
C GLU A 136 -9.37 12.43 1.59
N PRO A 137 -9.73 11.73 2.69
CA PRO A 137 -9.91 10.28 2.62
C PRO A 137 -10.96 9.89 1.59
N ALA A 138 -10.63 8.95 0.73
CA ALA A 138 -11.54 8.53 -0.34
C ALA A 138 -11.09 7.20 -0.93
N LEU A 139 -12.07 6.44 -1.41
CA LEU A 139 -11.80 5.27 -2.25
C LEU A 139 -11.93 5.69 -3.71
N PRO A 140 -11.25 4.97 -4.63
CA PRO A 140 -11.43 5.25 -6.04
C PRO A 140 -12.86 4.94 -6.47
N ALA A 141 -13.34 5.65 -7.49
CA ALA A 141 -14.64 5.36 -8.06
C ALA A 141 -14.63 3.94 -8.58
N GLU A 142 -15.76 3.24 -8.39
CA GLU A 142 -15.89 1.89 -8.95
C GLU A 142 -15.92 1.98 -10.46
N THR A 143 -15.10 1.16 -11.11
CA THR A 143 -15.18 0.98 -12.55
C THR A 143 -16.07 -0.24 -12.77
N GLY A 144 -17.23 0.01 -13.32
CA GLY A 144 -18.27 -1.00 -13.51
C GLY A 144 -17.83 -2.22 -14.28
#